data_fa6edff8b7dc0db8c0bcacf922a5b7dc
#
_entry.id   fa6edff8b7dc0db8c0bcacf922a5b7dc
#
_cell.length_a   1.000
_cell.length_b   1.000
_cell.length_c   1.000
_cell.angle_alpha   90.00
_cell.angle_beta   90.00
_cell.angle_gamma   90.00
#
_symmetry.space_group_name_H-M   'P 1'
#
loop_
_entity.id
_entity.type
_entity.pdbx_description
1 polymer ?
#
loop_
_entity_poly.entity_id
_entity_poly.type
_entity_poly.pdbx_seq_one_letter_code
_entity_poly.pdbx_strand_id
1 'polypeptide(L)'
;MEILEGLTFDDILLEPARSDVLPANTSTQTKLTKSIELGVPLLSAAMDTVTESRLAIAMAQAGGIGVIHKNFEPTEQAAEVTKVKKFESGMVVNPITIKPNATLAEARALMTSNGFSGFPVVEENNGKLVGI
;
A
#
# COMPACT_ATOMS: atom_id res chain seq x y z
N MET A 1 -10.79 11.29 -41.96
CA MET A 1 -10.07 11.20 -40.67
C MET A 1 -10.71 12.25 -39.77
N GLU A 2 -11.38 11.80 -38.72
CA GLU A 2 -11.99 12.72 -37.75
C GLU A 2 -10.92 13.12 -36.74
N ILE A 3 -10.69 14.42 -36.55
CA ILE A 3 -9.75 14.95 -35.57
C ILE A 3 -10.58 15.31 -34.35
N LEU A 4 -10.33 14.61 -33.22
CA LEU A 4 -10.97 14.90 -31.95
C LEU A 4 -10.20 16.02 -31.25
N GLU A 5 -10.95 17.01 -30.74
CA GLU A 5 -10.37 18.04 -29.88
C GLU A 5 -10.09 17.44 -28.51
N GLY A 6 -8.86 17.60 -28.00
CA GLY A 6 -8.43 17.14 -26.69
C GLY A 6 -7.85 18.32 -25.92
N LEU A 7 -8.49 18.68 -24.80
CA LEU A 7 -8.02 19.75 -23.92
C LEU A 7 -7.10 19.18 -22.83
N THR A 8 -6.08 19.95 -22.45
CA THR A 8 -5.23 19.70 -21.29
C THR A 8 -5.57 20.68 -20.16
N PHE A 9 -4.99 20.48 -18.99
CA PHE A 9 -5.18 21.42 -17.87
C PHE A 9 -4.61 22.82 -18.16
N ASP A 10 -3.68 22.95 -19.11
CA ASP A 10 -3.14 24.23 -19.55
C ASP A 10 -4.13 25.02 -20.42
N ASP A 11 -5.12 24.34 -20.98
CA ASP A 11 -6.13 24.94 -21.88
C ASP A 11 -7.39 25.37 -21.13
N ILE A 12 -7.55 25.02 -19.84
CA ILE A 12 -8.78 25.26 -19.08
C ILE A 12 -8.48 25.89 -17.71
N LEU A 13 -9.45 26.64 -17.20
CA LEU A 13 -9.48 27.15 -15.84
C LEU A 13 -10.78 26.75 -15.16
N LEU A 14 -10.72 26.51 -13.85
CA LEU A 14 -11.93 26.34 -13.06
C LEU A 14 -12.61 27.70 -12.88
N GLU A 15 -13.87 27.79 -13.24
CA GLU A 15 -14.66 28.98 -13.03
C GLU A 15 -14.94 29.15 -11.51
N PRO A 16 -14.60 30.31 -10.92
CA PRO A 16 -14.90 30.59 -9.52
C PRO A 16 -16.41 30.58 -9.27
N ALA A 17 -16.84 29.87 -8.25
CA ALA A 17 -18.23 29.81 -7.82
C ALA A 17 -18.36 30.22 -6.35
N ARG A 18 -19.57 30.67 -6.00
CA ARG A 18 -19.88 30.93 -4.59
C ARG A 18 -19.81 29.63 -3.77
N SER A 19 -19.17 29.71 -2.61
CA SER A 19 -19.11 28.59 -1.66
C SER A 19 -19.45 29.08 -0.26
N ASP A 20 -20.26 28.30 0.46
CA ASP A 20 -20.54 28.48 1.88
C ASP A 20 -19.68 27.56 2.77
N VAL A 21 -18.75 26.81 2.17
CA VAL A 21 -17.84 25.88 2.86
C VAL A 21 -16.56 26.60 3.23
N LEU A 22 -16.22 26.60 4.52
CA LEU A 22 -14.93 27.10 5.00
C LEU A 22 -13.81 26.09 4.63
N PRO A 23 -12.58 26.54 4.37
CA PRO A 23 -11.45 25.67 4.02
C PRO A 23 -11.24 24.50 5.01
N ALA A 24 -11.41 24.77 6.31
CA ALA A 24 -11.28 23.76 7.36
C ALA A 24 -12.36 22.65 7.31
N ASN A 25 -13.49 22.91 6.65
CA ASN A 25 -14.61 21.99 6.51
C ASN A 25 -14.67 21.33 5.13
N THR A 26 -13.68 21.57 4.29
CA THR A 26 -13.62 20.99 2.95
C THR A 26 -13.32 19.50 3.04
N SER A 27 -14.11 18.67 2.34
CA SER A 27 -13.85 17.25 2.16
C SER A 27 -13.17 17.02 0.81
N THR A 28 -12.06 16.30 0.83
CA THR A 28 -11.34 15.86 -0.37
C THR A 28 -11.68 14.43 -0.78
N GLN A 29 -12.62 13.79 -0.07
CA GLN A 29 -13.07 12.43 -0.39
C GLN A 29 -13.60 12.33 -1.82
N THR A 30 -13.19 11.28 -2.51
CA THR A 30 -13.62 11.03 -3.89
C THR A 30 -13.76 9.54 -4.16
N LYS A 31 -14.51 9.22 -5.20
CA LYS A 31 -14.65 7.84 -5.68
C LYS A 31 -13.72 7.62 -6.87
N LEU A 32 -12.79 6.69 -6.73
CA LEU A 32 -11.96 6.24 -7.84
C LEU A 32 -12.71 5.26 -8.73
N THR A 33 -13.46 4.36 -8.13
CA THR A 33 -14.33 3.39 -8.80
C THR A 33 -15.65 3.24 -8.04
N LYS A 34 -16.52 2.36 -8.49
CA LYS A 34 -17.78 2.05 -7.79
C LYS A 34 -17.56 1.51 -6.37
N SER A 35 -16.41 0.89 -6.11
CA SER A 35 -16.08 0.20 -4.85
C SER A 35 -14.85 0.75 -4.13
N ILE A 36 -14.13 1.70 -4.73
CA ILE A 36 -12.92 2.28 -4.14
C ILE A 36 -13.15 3.77 -3.90
N GLU A 37 -13.07 4.16 -2.62
CA GLU A 37 -13.11 5.54 -2.17
C GLU A 37 -11.72 5.96 -1.68
N LEU A 38 -11.36 7.20 -1.93
CA LEU A 38 -10.11 7.82 -1.50
C LEU A 38 -10.39 8.99 -0.57
N GLY A 39 -9.55 9.18 0.43
CA GLY A 39 -9.57 10.35 1.31
C GLY A 39 -9.06 11.62 0.62
N VAL A 40 -8.10 11.46 -0.31
CA VAL A 40 -7.60 12.52 -1.19
C VAL A 40 -7.55 12.02 -2.63
N PRO A 41 -7.86 12.86 -3.64
CA PRO A 41 -7.95 12.46 -5.05
C PRO A 41 -6.55 12.37 -5.70
N LEU A 42 -5.65 11.61 -5.10
CA LEU A 42 -4.27 11.45 -5.57
C LEU A 42 -3.96 9.99 -5.86
N LEU A 43 -3.41 9.74 -7.03
CA LEU A 43 -2.87 8.46 -7.46
C LEU A 43 -1.40 8.62 -7.80
N SER A 44 -0.53 7.70 -7.37
CA SER A 44 0.84 7.70 -7.87
C SER A 44 0.94 6.96 -9.20
N ALA A 45 1.80 7.47 -10.08
CA ALA A 45 1.98 6.89 -11.41
C ALA A 45 2.62 5.49 -11.33
N ALA A 46 2.12 4.58 -12.17
CA ALA A 46 2.68 3.22 -12.32
C ALA A 46 3.97 3.24 -13.14
N MET A 47 4.97 3.97 -12.67
CA MET A 47 6.27 4.14 -13.32
C MET A 47 7.36 3.45 -12.54
N ASP A 48 8.30 2.84 -13.27
CA ASP A 48 9.51 2.26 -12.71
C ASP A 48 10.26 3.30 -11.87
N THR A 49 10.83 2.86 -10.76
CA THR A 49 11.52 3.68 -9.74
C THR A 49 10.68 4.78 -9.07
N VAL A 50 9.42 4.95 -9.47
CA VAL A 50 8.49 5.92 -8.86
C VAL A 50 7.57 5.22 -7.85
N THR A 51 6.73 4.27 -8.31
CA THR A 51 5.76 3.62 -7.42
C THR A 51 6.10 2.15 -7.19
N GLU A 52 6.79 1.93 -6.09
CA GLU A 52 7.03 0.63 -5.47
C GLU A 52 6.34 0.60 -4.09
N SER A 53 6.56 -0.44 -3.29
CA SER A 53 5.88 -0.60 -1.98
C SER A 53 6.03 0.62 -1.08
N ARG A 54 7.21 1.26 -1.04
CA ARG A 54 7.48 2.41 -0.17
C ARG A 54 6.56 3.60 -0.48
N LEU A 55 6.47 4.01 -1.75
CA LEU A 55 5.59 5.11 -2.15
C LEU A 55 4.11 4.70 -2.04
N ALA A 56 3.76 3.47 -2.42
CA ALA A 56 2.39 2.98 -2.31
C ALA A 56 1.89 3.02 -0.86
N ILE A 57 2.73 2.66 0.13
CA ILE A 57 2.43 2.77 1.56
C ILE A 57 2.21 4.24 1.95
N ALA A 58 3.11 5.14 1.57
CA ALA A 58 3.00 6.55 1.89
C ALA A 58 1.74 7.20 1.28
N MET A 59 1.40 6.83 0.05
CA MET A 59 0.17 7.27 -0.61
C MET A 59 -1.07 6.79 0.14
N ALA A 60 -1.11 5.52 0.54
CA ALA A 60 -2.21 4.94 1.31
C ALA A 60 -2.38 5.65 2.67
N GLN A 61 -1.30 5.90 3.38
CA GLN A 61 -1.32 6.64 4.66
C GLN A 61 -1.83 8.08 4.51
N ALA A 62 -1.57 8.72 3.37
CA ALA A 62 -2.07 10.05 3.05
C ALA A 62 -3.55 10.05 2.59
N GLY A 63 -4.15 8.89 2.38
CA GLY A 63 -5.54 8.74 1.91
C GLY A 63 -5.68 8.66 0.38
N GLY A 64 -4.57 8.59 -0.36
CA GLY A 64 -4.52 8.32 -1.79
C GLY A 64 -4.34 6.84 -2.11
N ILE A 65 -3.90 6.53 -3.32
CA ILE A 65 -3.61 5.15 -3.76
C ILE A 65 -2.34 5.07 -4.58
N GLY A 66 -1.51 4.06 -4.33
CA GLY A 66 -0.34 3.74 -5.12
C GLY A 66 -0.64 2.68 -6.17
N VAL A 67 -0.15 2.89 -7.40
CA VAL A 67 -0.23 1.89 -8.47
C VAL A 67 1.18 1.37 -8.75
N ILE A 68 1.46 0.14 -8.32
CA ILE A 68 2.78 -0.48 -8.50
C ILE A 68 3.00 -0.78 -9.99
N HIS A 69 4.17 -0.37 -10.50
CA HIS A 69 4.52 -0.56 -11.91
C HIS A 69 4.70 -2.04 -12.28
N LYS A 70 4.66 -2.32 -13.58
CA LYS A 70 4.76 -3.68 -14.13
C LYS A 70 6.18 -4.09 -14.54
N ASN A 71 7.18 -3.22 -14.39
CA ASN A 71 8.56 -3.51 -14.77
C ASN A 71 9.28 -4.34 -13.69
N PHE A 72 8.66 -5.45 -13.35
CA PHE A 72 9.11 -6.49 -12.42
C PHE A 72 8.80 -7.85 -13.02
N GLU A 73 9.53 -8.85 -12.61
CA GLU A 73 9.04 -10.22 -12.75
C GLU A 73 7.77 -10.40 -11.91
N PRO A 74 6.81 -11.23 -12.34
CA PRO A 74 5.52 -11.37 -11.65
C PRO A 74 5.63 -11.70 -10.16
N THR A 75 6.63 -12.48 -9.76
CA THR A 75 6.90 -12.83 -8.37
C THR A 75 7.40 -11.64 -7.56
N GLU A 76 8.22 -10.78 -8.15
CA GLU A 76 8.73 -9.57 -7.51
C GLU A 76 7.61 -8.53 -7.34
N GLN A 77 6.78 -8.32 -8.36
CA GLN A 77 5.62 -7.43 -8.26
C GLN A 77 4.66 -7.90 -7.17
N ALA A 78 4.38 -9.21 -7.09
CA ALA A 78 3.56 -9.78 -6.03
C ALA A 78 4.17 -9.58 -4.63
N ALA A 79 5.52 -9.63 -4.52
CA ALA A 79 6.21 -9.34 -3.27
C ALA A 79 6.04 -7.87 -2.85
N GLU A 80 6.14 -6.91 -3.79
CA GLU A 80 5.90 -5.49 -3.52
C GLU A 80 4.45 -5.25 -3.05
N VAL A 81 3.45 -5.81 -3.73
CA VAL A 81 2.04 -5.76 -3.30
C VAL A 81 1.87 -6.35 -1.90
N THR A 82 2.52 -7.47 -1.62
CA THR A 82 2.46 -8.12 -0.30
C THR A 82 3.02 -7.24 0.80
N LYS A 83 4.12 -6.50 0.56
CA LYS A 83 4.68 -5.53 1.52
C LYS A 83 3.65 -4.45 1.86
N VAL A 84 2.99 -3.86 0.85
CA VAL A 84 1.94 -2.85 1.06
C VAL A 84 0.79 -3.40 1.89
N LYS A 85 0.26 -4.57 1.51
CA LYS A 85 -0.89 -5.18 2.20
C LYS A 85 -0.58 -5.57 3.65
N LYS A 86 0.63 -6.04 3.92
CA LYS A 86 1.07 -6.35 5.28
C LYS A 86 1.25 -5.10 6.14
N PHE A 87 1.62 -3.97 5.55
CA PHE A 87 1.82 -2.72 6.27
C PHE A 87 0.50 -2.14 6.79
N GLU A 88 -0.56 -2.16 5.98
CA GLU A 88 -1.86 -1.57 6.33
C GLU A 88 -2.58 -2.30 7.47
N SER A 89 -2.26 -3.58 7.70
CA SER A 89 -3.17 -4.41 8.50
C SER A 89 -3.06 -4.19 10.00
N GLY A 90 -2.05 -3.50 10.55
CA GLY A 90 -1.85 -3.46 12.02
C GLY A 90 -1.98 -4.84 12.69
N MET A 91 -2.51 -5.80 11.94
CA MET A 91 -2.70 -7.20 12.25
C MET A 91 -2.03 -8.00 11.12
N VAL A 92 -0.99 -8.74 11.45
CA VAL A 92 -0.32 -9.61 10.48
C VAL A 92 -1.16 -10.87 10.29
N VAL A 93 -1.89 -10.93 9.17
CA VAL A 93 -2.60 -12.15 8.77
C VAL A 93 -1.56 -13.14 8.23
N ASN A 94 -1.55 -14.35 8.77
CA ASN A 94 -0.54 -15.39 8.51
C ASN A 94 0.90 -14.92 8.83
N PRO A 95 1.21 -14.62 10.11
CA PRO A 95 2.54 -14.23 10.51
C PRO A 95 3.55 -15.34 10.23
N ILE A 96 4.78 -14.96 9.91
CA ILE A 96 5.88 -15.93 9.92
C ILE A 96 6.14 -16.27 11.38
N THR A 97 6.01 -17.56 11.69
CA THR A 97 6.16 -18.08 13.05
C THR A 97 7.41 -18.94 13.16
N ILE A 98 7.90 -19.10 14.37
CA ILE A 98 8.96 -20.07 14.68
C ILE A 98 8.48 -21.08 15.71
N LYS A 99 9.14 -22.22 15.76
CA LYS A 99 8.88 -23.27 16.74
C LYS A 99 9.60 -22.98 18.06
N PRO A 100 9.11 -23.50 19.21
CA PRO A 100 9.76 -23.29 20.50
C PRO A 100 11.20 -23.82 20.58
N ASN A 101 11.52 -24.83 19.75
CA ASN A 101 12.83 -25.45 19.66
C ASN A 101 13.73 -24.89 18.56
N ALA A 102 13.29 -23.81 17.87
CA ALA A 102 14.11 -23.16 16.85
C ALA A 102 15.37 -22.55 17.45
N THR A 103 16.47 -22.64 16.71
CA THR A 103 17.75 -22.09 17.11
C THR A 103 17.83 -20.58 16.88
N LEU A 104 18.72 -19.89 17.61
CA LEU A 104 19.00 -18.47 17.38
C LEU A 104 19.51 -18.19 15.96
N ALA A 105 20.20 -19.16 15.35
CA ALA A 105 20.67 -19.03 13.96
C ALA A 105 19.51 -19.01 12.95
N GLU A 106 18.53 -19.88 13.13
CA GLU A 106 17.30 -19.93 12.31
C GLU A 106 16.49 -18.64 12.50
N ALA A 107 16.30 -18.18 13.74
CA ALA A 107 15.62 -16.93 14.01
C ALA A 107 16.31 -15.76 13.32
N ARG A 108 17.65 -15.63 13.41
CA ARG A 108 18.41 -14.58 12.73
C ARG A 108 18.32 -14.65 11.20
N ALA A 109 18.35 -15.85 10.63
CA ALA A 109 18.19 -16.01 9.19
C ALA A 109 16.81 -15.51 8.73
N LEU A 110 15.75 -15.84 9.46
CA LEU A 110 14.40 -15.34 9.19
C LEU A 110 14.27 -13.83 9.37
N MET A 111 14.90 -13.24 10.40
CA MET A 111 14.94 -11.78 10.59
C MET A 111 15.59 -11.08 9.40
N THR A 112 16.73 -11.57 8.96
CA THR A 112 17.47 -10.97 7.84
C THR A 112 16.73 -11.08 6.53
N SER A 113 16.11 -12.23 6.24
CA SER A 113 15.38 -12.45 5.00
C SER A 113 14.05 -11.71 4.90
N ASN A 114 13.41 -11.38 6.04
CA ASN A 114 12.08 -10.80 6.08
C ASN A 114 12.03 -9.35 6.62
N GLY A 115 13.13 -8.83 7.12
CA GLY A 115 13.24 -7.43 7.54
C GLY A 115 12.46 -7.05 8.80
N PHE A 116 12.20 -8.00 9.71
CA PHE A 116 11.55 -7.73 11.00
C PHE A 116 12.24 -8.44 12.15
N SER A 117 12.03 -7.97 13.38
CA SER A 117 12.81 -8.34 14.56
C SER A 117 12.07 -9.21 15.59
N GLY A 118 10.85 -9.62 15.31
CA GLY A 118 10.05 -10.42 16.24
C GLY A 118 9.20 -11.46 15.54
N PHE A 119 8.99 -12.59 16.21
CA PHE A 119 8.19 -13.71 15.71
C PHE A 119 7.24 -14.24 16.77
N PRO A 120 5.99 -14.58 16.42
CA PRO A 120 5.18 -15.45 17.24
C PRO A 120 5.83 -16.84 17.32
N VAL A 121 5.96 -17.37 18.51
CA VAL A 121 6.41 -18.75 18.75
C VAL A 121 5.16 -19.62 18.90
N VAL A 122 5.02 -20.62 18.04
CA VAL A 122 3.82 -21.50 18.02
C VAL A 122 4.17 -22.97 18.16
N GLU A 123 3.31 -23.71 18.84
CA GLU A 123 3.42 -25.16 18.92
C GLU A 123 3.17 -25.82 17.56
N GLU A 124 3.96 -26.84 17.24
CA GLU A 124 3.90 -27.54 15.96
C GLU A 124 2.57 -28.29 15.75
N ASN A 125 1.97 -28.81 16.83
CA ASN A 125 0.83 -29.69 16.74
C ASN A 125 -0.52 -29.00 16.58
N ASN A 126 -0.68 -27.78 17.06
CA ASN A 126 -1.98 -27.10 17.12
C ASN A 126 -1.90 -25.61 16.73
N GLY A 127 -0.72 -25.10 16.41
CA GLY A 127 -0.53 -23.70 16.06
C GLY A 127 -0.76 -22.73 17.23
N LYS A 128 -0.79 -23.20 18.47
CA LYS A 128 -1.04 -22.38 19.65
C LYS A 128 0.15 -21.46 19.90
N LEU A 129 -0.13 -20.18 20.11
CA LEU A 129 0.86 -19.18 20.50
C LEU A 129 1.37 -19.50 21.91
N VAL A 130 2.69 -19.65 22.07
CA VAL A 130 3.36 -19.93 23.34
C VAL A 130 4.41 -18.90 23.72
N GLY A 131 4.73 -17.95 22.83
CA GLY A 131 5.67 -16.88 23.07
C GLY A 131 5.82 -15.92 21.90
N ILE A 132 6.61 -14.89 22.08
CA ILE A 132 7.04 -13.91 21.09
C ILE A 132 8.54 -13.71 21.21
#